data_3a134f33542b97da8c70827eef4e28f8
#
_entry.id   3a134f33542b97da8c70827eef4e28f8
#
_cell.length_a   1.000
_cell.length_b   1.000
_cell.length_c   1.000
_cell.angle_alpha   90.00
_cell.angle_beta   90.00
_cell.angle_gamma   90.00
#
_symmetry.space_group_name_H-M   'P 1'
#
loop_
_entity.id
_entity.type
_entity.pdbx_description
1 polymer ?
#
loop_
_entity_poly.entity_id
_entity_poly.type
_entity_poly.pdbx_seq_one_letter_code
_entity_poly.pdbx_strand_id
1 'polypeptide(L)'
;MTPFPKILLAAAAALVSVTAVHAADVKYLADRHVVRGMTCEMCHTKDMKVKPSTKYEDLDVCTDCHGDYAAMIKKTAGKYETNPHGQHEGALPCTECHKGHKPGVNYCGGCHNFEFKVP
;
A
#
# COMPACT_ATOMS: atom_id res chain seq x y z
N MET A 1 29.47 -0.74 -68.11
CA MET A 1 28.16 -0.47 -67.43
C MET A 1 27.88 -1.64 -66.53
N THR A 2 28.22 -1.54 -65.27
CA THR A 2 27.98 -2.60 -64.25
C THR A 2 26.74 -2.29 -63.46
N PRO A 3 25.80 -3.25 -63.30
CA PRO A 3 24.58 -3.00 -62.53
C PRO A 3 24.87 -3.04 -61.02
N PHE A 4 24.40 -2.04 -60.29
CA PHE A 4 24.45 -2.01 -58.84
C PHE A 4 23.42 -3.00 -58.22
N PRO A 5 23.78 -3.76 -57.17
CA PRO A 5 22.85 -4.64 -56.51
C PRO A 5 21.89 -3.81 -55.61
N LYS A 6 20.59 -4.07 -55.78
CA LYS A 6 19.54 -3.53 -54.90
C LYS A 6 19.59 -4.23 -53.54
N ILE A 7 20.05 -3.51 -52.52
CA ILE A 7 19.98 -3.97 -51.14
C ILE A 7 18.53 -3.78 -50.66
N LEU A 8 17.80 -4.91 -50.47
CA LEU A 8 16.52 -4.89 -49.78
C LEU A 8 16.79 -4.76 -48.27
N LEU A 9 16.46 -3.59 -47.70
CA LEU A 9 16.40 -3.43 -46.28
C LEU A 9 15.12 -4.11 -45.75
N ALA A 10 15.26 -5.27 -45.14
CA ALA A 10 14.19 -5.91 -44.38
C ALA A 10 14.07 -5.21 -43.02
N ALA A 11 13.03 -4.37 -42.89
CA ALA A 11 12.68 -3.80 -41.59
C ALA A 11 12.03 -4.87 -40.71
N ALA A 12 12.79 -5.40 -39.75
CA ALA A 12 12.26 -6.26 -38.72
C ALA A 12 11.46 -5.40 -37.71
N ALA A 13 10.13 -5.41 -37.83
CA ALA A 13 9.25 -4.83 -36.82
C ALA A 13 9.31 -5.72 -35.56
N ALA A 14 10.04 -5.28 -34.53
CA ALA A 14 9.98 -5.88 -33.22
C ALA A 14 8.61 -5.63 -32.61
N LEU A 15 7.76 -6.63 -32.55
CA LEU A 15 6.51 -6.63 -31.79
C LEU A 15 6.88 -6.62 -30.31
N VAL A 16 6.85 -5.45 -29.70
CA VAL A 16 6.89 -5.32 -28.25
C VAL A 16 5.54 -5.79 -27.73
N SER A 17 5.50 -7.03 -27.26
CA SER A 17 4.36 -7.56 -26.55
C SER A 17 4.23 -6.82 -25.22
N VAL A 18 3.41 -5.79 -25.17
CA VAL A 18 2.97 -5.20 -23.90
C VAL A 18 2.10 -6.27 -23.24
N THR A 19 2.69 -7.05 -22.36
CA THR A 19 1.91 -7.90 -21.45
C THR A 19 1.07 -6.96 -20.61
N ALA A 20 -0.22 -6.90 -20.88
CA ALA A 20 -1.19 -6.27 -20.01
C ALA A 20 -1.03 -6.92 -18.64
N VAL A 21 -0.46 -6.18 -17.68
CA VAL A 21 -0.53 -6.55 -16.29
C VAL A 21 -2.02 -6.58 -15.98
N HIS A 22 -2.59 -7.76 -15.89
CA HIS A 22 -3.96 -7.94 -15.42
C HIS A 22 -4.01 -7.19 -14.10
N ALA A 23 -4.97 -6.27 -13.96
CA ALA A 23 -5.25 -5.63 -12.69
C ALA A 23 -5.56 -6.77 -11.71
N ALA A 24 -4.53 -7.20 -10.97
CA ALA A 24 -4.70 -8.14 -9.89
C ALA A 24 -5.78 -7.54 -8.99
N ASP A 25 -6.73 -8.35 -8.55
CA ASP A 25 -7.80 -7.92 -7.67
C ASP A 25 -7.20 -7.16 -6.49
N VAL A 26 -7.27 -5.83 -6.53
CA VAL A 26 -6.70 -4.93 -5.52
C VAL A 26 -7.62 -4.97 -4.32
N LYS A 27 -7.58 -6.10 -3.62
CA LYS A 27 -8.54 -6.44 -2.57
C LYS A 27 -8.10 -5.91 -1.22
N TYR A 28 -6.83 -6.07 -0.89
CA TYR A 28 -6.29 -5.77 0.43
C TYR A 28 -5.36 -4.56 0.43
N LEU A 29 -4.99 -4.11 1.61
CA LEU A 29 -4.11 -2.96 1.79
C LEU A 29 -2.76 -3.16 1.10
N ALA A 30 -2.16 -4.35 1.24
CA ALA A 30 -0.89 -4.68 0.60
C ALA A 30 -0.99 -4.61 -0.93
N ASP A 31 -2.07 -5.11 -1.53
CA ASP A 31 -2.28 -5.08 -2.98
C ASP A 31 -2.30 -3.63 -3.49
N ARG A 32 -2.95 -2.72 -2.75
CA ARG A 32 -2.99 -1.28 -3.08
C ARG A 32 -1.62 -0.61 -3.03
N HIS A 33 -0.71 -1.10 -2.19
CA HIS A 33 0.65 -0.62 -2.12
C HIS A 33 1.52 -1.20 -3.24
N VAL A 34 1.38 -2.49 -3.52
CA VAL A 34 2.12 -3.17 -4.61
C VAL A 34 1.81 -2.56 -5.97
N VAL A 35 0.54 -2.29 -6.29
CA VAL A 35 0.19 -1.63 -7.57
C VAL A 35 0.71 -0.20 -7.69
N ARG A 36 1.14 0.41 -6.59
CA ARG A 36 1.83 1.71 -6.55
C ARG A 36 3.36 1.59 -6.58
N GLY A 37 3.88 0.38 -6.81
CA GLY A 37 5.31 0.12 -6.96
C GLY A 37 6.04 -0.18 -5.65
N MET A 38 5.33 -0.43 -4.55
CA MET A 38 5.97 -0.85 -3.30
C MET A 38 6.33 -2.34 -3.34
N THR A 39 7.47 -2.69 -2.78
CA THR A 39 7.92 -4.08 -2.65
C THR A 39 7.61 -4.63 -1.25
N CYS A 40 7.63 -5.95 -1.11
CA CYS A 40 7.36 -6.61 0.17
C CYS A 40 8.32 -6.16 1.28
N GLU A 41 9.59 -5.94 0.92
CA GLU A 41 10.65 -5.54 1.85
C GLU A 41 10.48 -4.11 2.38
N MET A 42 9.64 -3.29 1.78
CA MET A 42 9.36 -1.96 2.33
C MET A 42 8.57 -2.07 3.64
N CYS A 43 7.73 -3.09 3.77
CA CYS A 43 6.91 -3.33 4.97
C CYS A 43 7.44 -4.47 5.85
N HIS A 44 8.12 -5.45 5.26
CA HIS A 44 8.52 -6.67 5.95
C HIS A 44 10.04 -6.81 6.10
N THR A 45 10.43 -7.44 7.20
CA THR A 45 11.77 -7.98 7.41
C THR A 45 11.94 -9.28 6.62
N LYS A 46 13.17 -9.83 6.56
CA LYS A 46 13.45 -11.11 5.88
C LYS A 46 12.66 -12.29 6.44
N ASP A 47 12.30 -12.24 7.72
CA ASP A 47 11.47 -13.25 8.41
C ASP A 47 9.96 -12.90 8.34
N MET A 48 9.57 -12.03 7.41
CA MET A 48 8.19 -11.65 7.10
C MET A 48 7.42 -10.97 8.24
N LYS A 49 8.11 -10.46 9.25
CA LYS A 49 7.50 -9.60 10.27
C LYS A 49 7.33 -8.17 9.75
N VAL A 50 6.32 -7.48 10.22
CA VAL A 50 6.17 -6.04 9.97
C VAL A 50 7.33 -5.31 10.65
N LYS A 51 7.99 -4.43 9.91
CA LYS A 51 9.07 -3.62 10.45
C LYS A 51 8.53 -2.59 11.44
N PRO A 52 9.28 -2.29 12.50
CA PRO A 52 9.00 -1.10 13.31
C PRO A 52 9.21 0.17 12.50
N SER A 53 8.63 1.26 12.94
CA SER A 53 8.92 2.59 12.41
C SER A 53 10.38 2.98 12.69
N THR A 54 10.98 3.72 11.77
CA THR A 54 12.30 4.33 11.97
C THR A 54 12.21 5.73 12.57
N LYS A 55 11.02 6.30 12.63
CA LYS A 55 10.77 7.69 13.07
C LYS A 55 9.98 7.79 14.37
N TYR A 56 9.16 6.79 14.64
CA TYR A 56 8.22 6.84 15.76
C TYR A 56 8.32 5.54 16.56
N GLU A 57 8.80 5.66 17.78
CA GLU A 57 8.91 4.55 18.71
C GLU A 57 7.54 3.90 18.92
N ASP A 58 7.51 2.60 19.08
CA ASP A 58 6.30 1.78 19.30
C ASP A 58 5.27 1.74 18.16
N LEU A 59 5.60 2.30 16.98
CA LEU A 59 4.71 2.25 15.81
C LEU A 59 5.30 1.41 14.68
N ASP A 60 4.43 0.99 13.77
CA ASP A 60 4.80 0.25 12.55
C ASP A 60 5.46 1.17 11.51
N VAL A 61 6.24 0.58 10.62
CA VAL A 61 6.89 1.26 9.48
C VAL A 61 5.91 2.07 8.61
N CYS A 62 4.63 1.81 8.71
CA CYS A 62 3.57 2.57 8.03
C CYS A 62 3.69 4.08 8.29
N THR A 63 4.06 4.45 9.52
CA THR A 63 4.19 5.84 9.94
C THR A 63 5.37 6.56 9.29
N ASP A 64 6.37 5.85 8.79
CA ASP A 64 7.51 6.46 8.09
C ASP A 64 7.08 7.22 6.83
N CYS A 65 5.98 6.78 6.20
CA CYS A 65 5.38 7.42 5.02
C CYS A 65 4.07 8.14 5.34
N HIS A 66 3.25 7.59 6.22
CA HIS A 66 1.92 8.13 6.53
C HIS A 66 1.92 9.16 7.65
N GLY A 67 2.96 9.22 8.46
CA GLY A 67 3.03 10.05 9.65
C GLY A 67 2.45 9.38 10.90
N ASP A 68 2.61 10.02 12.02
CA ASP A 68 2.12 9.57 13.33
C ASP A 68 0.60 9.72 13.52
N TYR A 69 0.12 9.40 14.71
CA TYR A 69 -1.30 9.57 15.05
C TYR A 69 -1.78 11.01 14.90
N ALA A 70 -0.95 12.01 15.23
CA ALA A 70 -1.33 13.41 15.06
C ALA A 70 -1.54 13.79 13.60
N ALA A 71 -0.71 13.26 12.70
CA ALA A 71 -0.88 13.41 11.27
C ALA A 71 -2.14 12.68 10.77
N MET A 72 -2.42 11.48 11.29
CA MET A 72 -3.61 10.71 10.92
C MET A 72 -4.90 11.36 11.40
N ILE A 73 -4.94 11.92 12.61
CA ILE A 73 -6.07 12.71 13.13
C ILE A 73 -6.43 13.83 12.15
N LYS A 74 -5.43 14.60 11.72
CA LYS A 74 -5.64 15.70 10.75
C LYS A 74 -6.13 15.19 9.40
N LYS A 75 -5.54 14.12 8.88
CA LYS A 75 -5.84 13.53 7.57
C LYS A 75 -7.24 12.93 7.51
N THR A 76 -7.76 12.46 8.63
CA THR A 76 -9.06 11.79 8.72
C THR A 76 -10.12 12.64 9.40
N ALA A 77 -9.81 13.91 9.70
CA ALA A 77 -10.76 14.84 10.29
C ALA A 77 -12.04 14.96 9.46
N GLY A 78 -13.18 14.92 10.11
CA GLY A 78 -14.49 15.07 9.49
C GLY A 78 -14.98 13.84 8.69
N LYS A 79 -14.24 12.73 8.63
CA LYS A 79 -14.71 11.51 7.98
C LYS A 79 -15.72 10.74 8.79
N TYR A 80 -15.64 10.84 10.09
CA TYR A 80 -16.54 10.22 11.06
C TYR A 80 -16.82 11.23 12.18
N GLU A 81 -17.94 11.06 12.87
CA GLU A 81 -18.28 11.86 14.05
C GLU A 81 -17.19 11.76 15.13
N THR A 82 -16.73 10.54 15.38
CA THR A 82 -15.56 10.27 16.24
C THR A 82 -14.38 9.88 15.37
N ASN A 83 -13.23 10.54 15.53
CA ASN A 83 -12.03 10.23 14.76
C ASN A 83 -11.35 8.97 15.32
N PRO A 84 -11.27 7.87 14.57
CA PRO A 84 -10.68 6.62 15.06
C PRO A 84 -9.18 6.71 15.40
N HIS A 85 -8.47 7.71 14.87
CA HIS A 85 -7.07 7.93 15.19
C HIS A 85 -6.88 8.82 16.44
N GLY A 86 -7.92 9.52 16.89
CA GLY A 86 -7.92 10.30 18.14
C GLY A 86 -8.45 9.47 19.32
N GLN A 87 -8.05 8.22 19.40
CA GLN A 87 -8.57 7.24 20.37
C GLN A 87 -7.79 7.27 21.70
N HIS A 88 -8.32 6.58 22.72
CA HIS A 88 -7.77 6.61 24.11
C HIS A 88 -6.84 5.43 24.44
N GLU A 89 -6.65 4.48 23.53
CA GLU A 89 -5.83 3.26 23.75
C GLU A 89 -4.31 3.52 23.65
N GLY A 90 -3.92 4.74 23.30
CA GLY A 90 -2.51 5.09 23.13
C GLY A 90 -1.95 4.73 21.75
N ALA A 91 -0.66 4.45 21.67
CA ALA A 91 0.03 4.16 20.42
C ALA A 91 -0.18 2.69 19.99
N LEU A 92 -1.36 2.38 19.47
CA LEU A 92 -1.61 1.07 18.86
C LEU A 92 -0.82 0.92 17.56
N PRO A 93 -0.23 -0.26 17.28
CA PRO A 93 0.29 -0.58 15.96
C PRO A 93 -0.78 -0.36 14.87
N CYS A 94 -0.41 0.22 13.74
CA CYS A 94 -1.36 0.47 12.64
C CYS A 94 -2.02 -0.83 12.16
N THR A 95 -1.29 -1.93 12.26
CA THR A 95 -1.73 -3.27 11.90
C THR A 95 -2.82 -3.86 12.81
N GLU A 96 -3.15 -3.25 13.94
CA GLU A 96 -4.29 -3.68 14.75
C GLU A 96 -5.62 -3.46 14.01
N CYS A 97 -5.74 -2.39 13.26
CA CYS A 97 -6.92 -2.08 12.47
C CYS A 97 -6.68 -2.33 10.97
N HIS A 98 -5.55 -1.86 10.43
CA HIS A 98 -5.21 -1.94 9.00
C HIS A 98 -4.46 -3.23 8.68
N LYS A 99 -5.18 -4.27 8.32
CA LYS A 99 -4.57 -5.56 7.97
C LYS A 99 -4.02 -5.54 6.53
N GLY A 100 -2.73 -5.86 6.37
CA GLY A 100 -2.07 -5.85 5.05
C GLY A 100 -2.71 -6.80 4.04
N HIS A 101 -2.97 -8.04 4.44
CA HIS A 101 -3.40 -9.15 3.59
C HIS A 101 -4.79 -9.70 3.93
N LYS A 102 -5.58 -8.96 4.69
CA LYS A 102 -6.93 -9.31 5.13
C LYS A 102 -7.81 -8.05 5.12
N PRO A 103 -9.14 -8.19 5.25
CA PRO A 103 -10.00 -7.05 5.52
C PRO A 103 -9.56 -6.33 6.80
N GLY A 104 -9.67 -5.01 6.80
CA GLY A 104 -9.45 -4.20 8.00
C GLY A 104 -10.41 -4.57 9.13
N VAL A 105 -10.01 -4.28 10.34
CA VAL A 105 -10.77 -4.62 11.56
C VAL A 105 -11.24 -3.35 12.25
N ASN A 106 -12.52 -3.24 12.53
CA ASN A 106 -13.05 -2.22 13.42
C ASN A 106 -12.72 -2.58 14.87
N TYR A 107 -11.52 -2.25 15.33
CA TYR A 107 -11.03 -2.53 16.68
C TYR A 107 -11.96 -1.97 17.76
N CYS A 108 -12.44 -0.74 17.55
CA CYS A 108 -13.30 -0.05 18.50
C CYS A 108 -14.67 -0.74 18.68
N GLY A 109 -15.10 -1.51 17.69
CA GLY A 109 -16.37 -2.24 17.70
C GLY A 109 -16.47 -3.32 18.77
N GLY A 110 -15.34 -3.69 19.42
CA GLY A 110 -15.34 -4.60 20.57
C GLY A 110 -15.99 -4.01 21.84
N CYS A 111 -15.98 -2.69 21.97
CA CYS A 111 -16.53 -1.98 23.14
C CYS A 111 -17.53 -0.89 22.76
N HIS A 112 -17.45 -0.35 21.54
CA HIS A 112 -18.26 0.76 21.06
C HIS A 112 -19.13 0.35 19.86
N ASN A 113 -20.27 0.99 19.69
CA ASN A 113 -21.14 0.81 18.53
C ASN A 113 -20.71 1.67 17.31
N PHE A 114 -19.43 1.98 17.19
CA PHE A 114 -18.92 2.71 16.03
C PHE A 114 -18.79 1.78 14.81
N GLU A 115 -19.28 2.22 13.68
CA GLU A 115 -19.17 1.49 12.40
C GLU A 115 -18.07 2.10 11.53
N PHE A 116 -16.81 1.87 11.89
CA PHE A 116 -15.69 2.32 11.07
C PHE A 116 -15.45 1.37 9.92
N LYS A 117 -15.46 1.90 8.70
CA LYS A 117 -14.98 1.19 7.52
C LYS A 117 -13.46 1.36 7.44
N VAL A 118 -12.73 0.36 7.89
CA VAL A 118 -11.27 0.33 7.83
C VAL A 118 -10.83 -0.05 6.41
N PRO A 119 -10.06 0.79 5.72
CA PRO A 119 -9.65 0.56 4.33
C PRO A 119 -8.56 -0.51 4.21
#